data_bb1170ac3314db207411e0fcda1ea575
#
_entry.id   bb1170ac3314db207411e0fcda1ea575
#
_cell.length_a   1.000
_cell.length_b   1.000
_cell.length_c   1.000
_cell.angle_alpha   90.00
_cell.angle_beta   90.00
_cell.angle_gamma   90.00
#
_symmetry.space_group_name_H-M   'P 1'
#
loop_
_entity.id
_entity.type
_entity.pdbx_description
1 polymer ?
#
loop_
_entity_poly.entity_id
_entity_poly.type
_entity_poly.pdbx_seq_one_letter_code
_entity_poly.pdbx_strand_id
1 'polypeptide(L)'
;MRVLLKALFLLAFLAASMPTAAGKARLGFTVHYTVKNATAFDAKLDRVVVTKVRESSPAMRAGLMPGDVIELLNGSVVSGASARKLDKEMNAIQAGDVLKMSVLRSGKKVAISMVAGET
;
A
#
# COMPACT_ATOMS: atom_id res chain seq x y z
N MET A 1 19.81 16.86 -39.08
CA MET A 1 19.32 15.51 -39.16
C MET A 1 19.69 14.65 -37.99
N ARG A 2 20.94 14.57 -37.66
CA ARG A 2 21.35 13.75 -36.54
C ARG A 2 20.74 14.21 -35.24
N VAL A 3 20.59 15.51 -35.10
CA VAL A 3 19.99 16.08 -33.87
C VAL A 3 18.55 15.63 -33.74
N LEU A 4 17.83 15.59 -34.86
CA LEU A 4 16.45 15.14 -34.84
C LEU A 4 16.33 13.69 -34.41
N LEU A 5 17.23 12.87 -34.87
CA LEU A 5 17.24 11.47 -34.49
C LEU A 5 17.48 11.30 -33.00
N LYS A 6 18.36 12.09 -32.45
CA LYS A 6 18.62 12.05 -31.02
C LYS A 6 17.41 12.47 -30.23
N ALA A 7 16.72 13.51 -30.71
CA ALA A 7 15.53 13.97 -30.02
C ALA A 7 14.44 12.89 -30.03
N LEU A 8 14.29 12.21 -31.13
CA LEU A 8 13.33 11.12 -31.21
C LEU A 8 13.70 9.99 -30.25
N PHE A 9 14.95 9.70 -30.15
CA PHE A 9 15.39 8.66 -29.26
C PHE A 9 15.07 9.01 -27.80
N LEU A 10 15.29 10.25 -27.43
CA LEU A 10 14.97 10.71 -26.08
C LEU A 10 13.50 10.60 -25.79
N LEU A 11 12.67 10.95 -26.75
CA LEU A 11 11.23 10.84 -26.57
C LEU A 11 10.81 9.38 -26.35
N ALA A 12 11.40 8.50 -27.11
CA ALA A 12 11.12 7.08 -26.97
C ALA A 12 11.51 6.59 -25.57
N PHE A 13 12.62 7.07 -25.07
CA PHE A 13 13.07 6.69 -23.75
C PHE A 13 12.10 7.18 -22.67
N LEU A 14 11.68 8.43 -22.77
CA LEU A 14 10.71 8.97 -21.83
C LEU A 14 9.41 8.19 -21.87
N ALA A 15 8.96 7.87 -23.06
CA ALA A 15 7.74 7.09 -23.21
C ALA A 15 7.88 5.72 -22.56
N ALA A 16 9.04 5.13 -22.67
CA ALA A 16 9.29 3.82 -22.08
C ALA A 16 9.25 3.86 -20.55
N SER A 17 9.65 4.98 -19.96
CA SER A 17 9.64 5.08 -18.52
C SER A 17 8.28 5.45 -17.95
N MET A 18 7.41 6.02 -18.74
CA MET A 18 6.09 6.44 -18.28
C MET A 18 5.21 5.30 -17.78
N PRO A 19 5.17 4.16 -18.44
CA PRO A 19 4.29 3.09 -18.00
C PRO A 19 4.53 2.62 -16.57
N THR A 20 5.76 2.70 -16.13
CA THR A 20 6.06 2.25 -14.77
C THR A 20 5.39 3.13 -13.73
N ALA A 21 5.14 4.37 -14.07
CA ALA A 21 4.45 5.27 -13.16
C ALA A 21 3.03 4.83 -12.88
N ALA A 22 2.43 4.13 -13.81
CA ALA A 22 1.08 3.63 -13.62
C ALA A 22 1.07 2.40 -12.73
N GLY A 23 2.21 1.80 -12.49
CA GLY A 23 2.29 0.62 -11.67
C GLY A 23 1.97 0.92 -10.23
N LYS A 24 1.15 0.09 -9.65
CA LYS A 24 0.88 0.19 -8.23
C LYS A 24 2.09 -0.30 -7.46
N ALA A 25 2.39 0.36 -6.37
CA ALA A 25 3.44 -0.10 -5.49
C ALA A 25 3.02 -1.44 -4.88
N ARG A 26 3.96 -2.36 -4.82
CA ARG A 26 3.72 -3.64 -4.18
C ARG A 26 4.17 -3.58 -2.74
N LEU A 27 3.29 -3.97 -1.85
CA LEU A 27 3.59 -4.01 -0.44
C LEU A 27 3.81 -5.44 0.03
N GLY A 28 3.16 -6.40 -0.59
CA GLY A 28 3.40 -7.81 -0.34
C GLY A 28 2.62 -8.40 0.81
N PHE A 29 1.49 -7.83 1.15
CA PHE A 29 0.62 -8.45 2.15
C PHE A 29 -0.84 -8.37 1.70
N THR A 30 -1.63 -9.27 2.25
CA THR A 30 -3.07 -9.27 2.05
C THR A 30 -3.75 -9.21 3.40
N VAL A 31 -4.97 -8.68 3.40
CA VAL A 31 -5.74 -8.51 4.62
C VAL A 31 -7.13 -9.09 4.46
N HIS A 32 -7.71 -9.44 5.59
CA HIS A 32 -9.12 -9.72 5.71
C HIS A 32 -9.73 -8.62 6.56
N TYR A 33 -10.81 -8.02 6.12
CA TYR A 33 -11.43 -6.96 6.88
C TYR A 33 -12.91 -7.23 7.08
N THR A 34 -13.42 -6.73 8.21
CA THR A 34 -14.83 -6.75 8.50
C THR A 34 -15.33 -5.32 8.53
N VAL A 35 -16.60 -5.15 8.25
CA VAL A 35 -17.21 -3.82 8.23
C VAL A 35 -18.34 -3.77 9.24
N LYS A 36 -18.59 -2.57 9.73
CA LYS A 36 -19.73 -2.25 10.56
C LYS A 36 -20.44 -1.07 9.93
N ASN A 37 -21.73 -0.94 10.18
CA ASN A 37 -22.50 0.16 9.65
C ASN A 37 -22.36 0.33 8.16
N ALA A 38 -22.45 -0.78 7.41
CA ALA A 38 -22.37 -0.72 5.96
C ALA A 38 -23.64 -0.08 5.41
N THR A 39 -23.47 1.01 4.68
CA THR A 39 -24.56 1.66 3.96
C THR A 39 -24.36 1.42 2.47
N ALA A 40 -25.33 1.86 1.66
CA ALA A 40 -25.24 1.70 0.21
C ALA A 40 -24.02 2.41 -0.38
N PHE A 41 -23.55 3.45 0.26
CA PHE A 41 -22.49 4.30 -0.28
C PHE A 41 -21.20 4.26 0.50
N ASP A 42 -21.22 3.74 1.71
CA ASP A 42 -20.06 3.78 2.57
C ASP A 42 -20.09 2.66 3.58
N ALA A 43 -19.01 1.93 3.69
CA ALA A 43 -18.83 0.91 4.69
C ALA A 43 -17.74 1.36 5.65
N LYS A 44 -18.02 1.27 6.94
CA LYS A 44 -17.03 1.60 7.96
C LYS A 44 -16.28 0.35 8.35
N LEU A 45 -14.98 0.45 8.40
CA LEU A 45 -14.14 -0.67 8.79
C LEU A 45 -14.29 -0.95 10.28
N ASP A 46 -14.39 -2.22 10.62
CA ASP A 46 -14.37 -2.64 12.00
C ASP A 46 -12.98 -3.14 12.35
N ARG A 47 -12.48 -4.10 11.60
CA ARG A 47 -11.23 -4.74 11.91
C ARG A 47 -10.51 -5.14 10.62
N VAL A 48 -9.21 -4.93 10.57
CA VAL A 48 -8.38 -5.31 9.43
C VAL A 48 -7.25 -6.18 9.95
N VAL A 49 -7.19 -7.42 9.49
CA VAL A 49 -6.22 -8.40 9.95
C VAL A 49 -5.35 -8.83 8.79
N VAL A 50 -4.05 -8.85 8.99
CA VAL A 50 -3.12 -9.34 7.99
C VAL A 50 -3.25 -10.85 7.89
N THR A 51 -3.51 -11.37 6.69
CA THR A 51 -3.68 -12.80 6.48
C THR A 51 -2.47 -13.45 5.85
N LYS A 52 -1.78 -12.74 4.98
CA LYS A 52 -0.60 -13.26 4.30
C LYS A 52 0.46 -12.20 4.16
N VAL A 53 1.72 -12.61 4.27
CA VAL A 53 2.85 -11.75 3.98
C VAL A 53 3.74 -12.52 3.00
N ARG A 54 3.99 -11.89 1.85
CA ARG A 54 4.78 -12.52 0.80
C ARG A 54 6.26 -12.47 1.15
N GLU A 55 6.97 -13.54 0.83
CA GLU A 55 8.42 -13.56 1.01
C GLU A 55 9.10 -12.50 0.14
N SER A 56 10.19 -11.97 0.65
CA SER A 56 11.01 -10.97 -0.03
C SER A 56 10.22 -9.72 -0.43
N SER A 57 9.20 -9.39 0.33
CA SER A 57 8.37 -8.21 0.08
C SER A 57 8.71 -7.08 1.05
N PRO A 58 8.29 -5.84 0.74
CA PRO A 58 8.44 -4.75 1.70
C PRO A 58 7.79 -5.06 3.04
N ALA A 59 6.63 -5.71 3.04
CA ALA A 59 5.95 -6.05 4.28
C ALA A 59 6.77 -7.02 5.12
N MET A 60 7.35 -8.03 4.51
CA MET A 60 8.17 -8.98 5.23
C MET A 60 9.44 -8.32 5.76
N ARG A 61 10.09 -7.51 4.97
CA ARG A 61 11.29 -6.79 5.42
C ARG A 61 11.00 -5.84 6.56
N ALA A 62 9.79 -5.30 6.61
CA ALA A 62 9.37 -4.41 7.68
C ALA A 62 8.96 -5.14 8.95
N GLY A 63 8.83 -6.45 8.88
CA GLY A 63 8.46 -7.24 10.05
C GLY A 63 6.98 -7.45 10.26
N LEU A 64 6.15 -7.18 9.24
CA LEU A 64 4.73 -7.46 9.32
C LEU A 64 4.51 -8.97 9.32
N MET A 65 3.56 -9.43 10.12
CA MET A 65 3.29 -10.86 10.27
C MET A 65 1.80 -11.16 10.09
N PRO A 66 1.48 -12.37 9.58
CA PRO A 66 0.09 -12.79 9.56
C PRO A 66 -0.49 -12.79 10.99
N GLY A 67 -1.75 -12.36 11.09
CA GLY A 67 -2.40 -12.23 12.38
C GLY A 67 -2.32 -10.83 12.97
N ASP A 68 -1.46 -9.98 12.45
CA ASP A 68 -1.38 -8.60 12.90
C ASP A 68 -2.68 -7.86 12.61
N VAL A 69 -3.16 -7.12 13.60
CA VAL A 69 -4.37 -6.29 13.44
C VAL A 69 -3.92 -4.86 13.22
N ILE A 70 -4.27 -4.31 12.07
CA ILE A 70 -3.84 -2.95 11.72
C ILE A 70 -4.72 -1.93 12.43
N GLU A 71 -4.13 -1.14 13.32
CA GLU A 71 -4.85 -0.12 14.07
C GLU A 71 -4.71 1.27 13.47
N LEU A 72 -3.50 1.60 13.03
CA LEU A 72 -3.21 2.90 12.43
C LEU A 72 -2.52 2.69 11.09
N LEU A 73 -2.85 3.55 10.16
CA LEU A 73 -2.25 3.55 8.84
C LEU A 73 -1.89 5.00 8.50
N ASN A 74 -0.60 5.29 8.43
CA ASN A 74 -0.10 6.66 8.24
C ASN A 74 -0.74 7.66 9.19
N GLY A 75 -0.91 7.26 10.45
CA GLY A 75 -1.48 8.12 11.48
C GLY A 75 -2.98 8.14 11.54
N SER A 76 -3.68 7.51 10.60
CA SER A 76 -5.14 7.47 10.58
C SER A 76 -5.65 6.22 11.28
N VAL A 77 -6.65 6.37 12.11
CA VAL A 77 -7.28 5.23 12.78
C VAL A 77 -8.06 4.42 11.77
N VAL A 78 -7.82 3.13 11.76
CA VAL A 78 -8.45 2.21 10.80
C VAL A 78 -9.87 1.84 11.22
N SER A 79 -10.07 1.51 12.49
CA SER A 79 -11.40 1.17 13.00
C SER A 79 -12.33 2.38 12.90
N GLY A 80 -13.45 2.22 12.24
CA GLY A 80 -14.40 3.29 12.02
C GLY A 80 -14.11 4.12 10.78
N ALA A 81 -13.01 3.88 10.09
CA ALA A 81 -12.67 4.61 8.88
C ALA A 81 -13.50 4.10 7.70
N SER A 82 -13.72 4.99 6.74
CA SER A 82 -14.38 4.59 5.49
C SER A 82 -13.51 3.61 4.73
N ALA A 83 -14.08 2.46 4.40
CA ALA A 83 -13.36 1.45 3.62
C ALA A 83 -12.94 2.00 2.26
N ARG A 84 -13.82 2.79 1.64
CA ARG A 84 -13.53 3.40 0.34
C ARG A 84 -12.37 4.39 0.43
N LYS A 85 -12.36 5.21 1.46
CA LYS A 85 -11.30 6.19 1.64
C LYS A 85 -9.96 5.50 1.85
N LEU A 86 -9.94 4.46 2.66
CA LEU A 86 -8.72 3.72 2.93
C LEU A 86 -8.21 3.03 1.68
N ASP A 87 -9.11 2.45 0.91
CA ASP A 87 -8.74 1.82 -0.35
C ASP A 87 -8.11 2.83 -1.31
N LYS A 88 -8.67 4.02 -1.37
CA LYS A 88 -8.10 5.10 -2.17
C LYS A 88 -6.70 5.48 -1.73
N GLU A 89 -6.50 5.60 -0.43
CA GLU A 89 -5.19 5.92 0.12
C GLU A 89 -4.16 4.84 -0.22
N MET A 90 -4.55 3.58 -0.10
CA MET A 90 -3.66 2.48 -0.42
C MET A 90 -3.31 2.44 -1.90
N ASN A 91 -4.29 2.72 -2.76
CA ASN A 91 -4.05 2.74 -4.20
C ASN A 91 -3.19 3.92 -4.66
N ALA A 92 -3.08 4.94 -3.85
CA ALA A 92 -2.26 6.11 -4.17
C ALA A 92 -0.79 5.92 -3.79
N ILE A 93 -0.45 4.87 -3.09
CA ILE A 93 0.92 4.61 -2.68
C ILE A 93 1.76 4.26 -3.90
N GLN A 94 2.91 4.91 -4.02
CA GLN A 94 3.82 4.70 -5.11
C GLN A 94 5.13 4.09 -4.61
N ALA A 95 5.87 3.48 -5.52
CA ALA A 95 7.17 2.93 -5.20
C ALA A 95 8.06 4.00 -4.56
N GLY A 96 8.68 3.65 -3.46
CA GLY A 96 9.50 4.59 -2.70
C GLY A 96 8.77 5.28 -1.56
N ASP A 97 7.45 5.27 -1.56
CA ASP A 97 6.70 5.84 -0.46
C ASP A 97 6.87 5.00 0.79
N VAL A 98 6.85 5.66 1.92
CA VAL A 98 6.93 4.98 3.22
C VAL A 98 5.53 4.85 3.79
N LEU A 99 5.15 3.63 4.09
CA LEU A 99 3.89 3.31 4.73
C LEU A 99 4.17 2.99 6.20
N LYS A 100 3.66 3.83 7.07
CA LYS A 100 3.79 3.61 8.52
C LYS A 100 2.49 3.07 9.05
N MET A 101 2.58 2.05 9.90
CA MET A 101 1.39 1.52 10.52
C MET A 101 1.69 1.08 11.95
N SER A 102 0.65 1.00 12.73
CA SER A 102 0.69 0.42 14.06
C SER A 102 -0.22 -0.79 14.05
N VAL A 103 0.30 -1.91 14.49
CA VAL A 103 -0.47 -3.15 14.54
C VAL A 103 -0.50 -3.68 15.95
N LEU A 104 -1.53 -4.47 16.24
CA LEU A 104 -1.59 -5.25 17.47
C LEU A 104 -1.14 -6.66 17.15
N ARG A 105 -0.17 -7.12 17.91
CA ARG A 105 0.36 -8.48 17.81
C ARG A 105 0.34 -9.10 19.19
N SER A 106 -0.55 -10.07 19.37
CA SER A 106 -0.72 -10.71 20.69
C SER A 106 -0.97 -9.69 21.78
N GLY A 107 -1.80 -8.70 21.50
CA GLY A 107 -2.16 -7.67 22.46
C GLY A 107 -1.15 -6.54 22.62
N LYS A 108 -0.04 -6.58 21.90
CA LYS A 108 1.01 -5.56 22.00
C LYS A 108 1.05 -4.72 20.74
N LYS A 109 1.28 -3.43 20.91
CA LYS A 109 1.42 -2.53 19.78
C LYS A 109 2.81 -2.67 19.19
N VAL A 110 2.85 -2.81 17.88
CA VAL A 110 4.10 -2.90 17.14
C VAL A 110 4.06 -1.85 16.03
N ALA A 111 5.11 -1.04 15.96
CA ALA A 111 5.24 -0.06 14.89
C ALA A 111 5.89 -0.73 13.69
N ILE A 112 5.27 -0.56 12.53
CA ILE A 112 5.76 -1.10 11.27
C ILE A 112 5.99 0.05 10.32
N SER A 113 7.15 0.05 9.67
CA SER A 113 7.46 1.05 8.65
C SER A 113 7.99 0.31 7.45
N MET A 114 7.31 0.43 6.32
CA MET A 114 7.75 -0.26 5.11
C MET A 114 7.87 0.72 3.96
N VAL A 115 8.82 0.45 3.09
CA VAL A 115 9.02 1.24 1.88
C VAL A 115 8.38 0.47 0.74
N ALA A 116 7.42 1.10 0.09
CA ALA A 116 6.72 0.47 -1.03
C ALA A 116 7.71 0.16 -2.14
N GLY A 117 7.64 -1.05 -2.64
CA GLY A 117 8.55 -1.51 -3.66
C GLY A 117 7.92 -1.45 -5.04
N GLU A 118 8.78 -1.58 -6.03
CA GLU A 118 8.33 -1.80 -7.39
C GLU A 118 7.95 -3.26 -7.55
N THR A 119 7.16 -3.54 -8.56
CA THR A 119 6.76 -4.92 -8.86
C THR A 119 7.92 -5.83 -9.13
#